data_7b067cb236ca4ed78a8bc3e3adc5ed66
#
_entry.id   7b067cb236ca4ed78a8bc3e3adc5ed66
#
_cell.length_a   1.000
_cell.length_b   1.000
_cell.length_c   1.000
_cell.angle_alpha   90.00
_cell.angle_beta   90.00
_cell.angle_gamma   90.00
#
_symmetry.space_group_name_H-M   'P 1'
#
loop_
_entity.id
_entity.type
_entity.pdbx_description
1 polymer ?
#
loop_
_entity_poly.entity_id
_entity_poly.type
_entity_poly.pdbx_seq_one_letter_code
_entity_poly.pdbx_strand_id
1 'polypeptide(L)'
;MSQKNTNFAAVMSTIIYPSPIFGPVHSRRLGISLGINLMPADGKICTFNCIYCECGLNEDYRPSLPRPTRELVAEKLEAKLQEMAADGQLPDVLTFAGNGEPTCHPHFAEIIDDTIALRNQYCPKAKVSVLSNATMIHRQAVHDALMRVDNNIQKLDTVDPIYINKVDQPAIPYDVHQIIEHLKAFNGHVIIQTMFMRGLDYDNTGEAYVGPWLEAVKDIRPQQVMIYTIDRETPTQGLLKATHEQLDRIRDRVIAAGIPCTASY
;
A
#
# COMPACT_ATOMS: atom_id res chain seq x y z
N MET A 1 -18.83 -42.86 -24.12
CA MET A 1 -17.73 -42.53 -23.18
C MET A 1 -17.55 -41.04 -23.22
N SER A 2 -18.11 -40.35 -22.24
CA SER A 2 -18.08 -38.88 -22.15
C SER A 2 -16.86 -38.48 -21.32
N GLN A 3 -15.90 -37.82 -21.93
CA GLN A 3 -14.76 -37.20 -21.21
C GLN A 3 -15.29 -36.00 -20.42
N LYS A 4 -15.26 -36.12 -19.10
CA LYS A 4 -15.44 -35.02 -18.19
C LYS A 4 -14.19 -34.12 -18.29
N ASN A 5 -14.32 -32.97 -18.95
CA ASN A 5 -13.35 -31.88 -18.83
C ASN A 5 -13.43 -31.37 -17.39
N THR A 6 -12.52 -31.79 -16.55
CA THR A 6 -12.22 -31.12 -15.30
C THR A 6 -11.41 -29.88 -15.59
N ASN A 7 -12.08 -28.75 -15.74
CA ASN A 7 -11.45 -27.44 -15.64
C ASN A 7 -10.88 -27.30 -14.20
N PHE A 8 -9.61 -27.56 -14.03
CA PHE A 8 -8.86 -27.05 -12.88
C PHE A 8 -8.76 -25.54 -13.08
N ALA A 9 -9.70 -24.78 -12.51
CA ALA A 9 -9.46 -23.37 -12.23
C ALA A 9 -8.19 -23.34 -11.35
N ALA A 10 -7.12 -22.76 -11.86
CA ALA A 10 -5.93 -22.49 -11.06
C ALA A 10 -6.39 -21.69 -9.83
N VAL A 11 -6.21 -22.27 -8.65
CA VAL A 11 -6.50 -21.58 -7.41
C VAL A 11 -5.50 -20.42 -7.34
N MET A 12 -5.98 -19.22 -7.59
CA MET A 12 -5.17 -18.02 -7.50
C MET A 12 -4.76 -17.84 -6.05
N SER A 13 -3.46 -17.81 -5.76
CA SER A 13 -2.93 -17.72 -4.40
C SER A 13 -2.94 -16.26 -3.91
N THR A 14 -4.12 -15.69 -3.75
CA THR A 14 -4.30 -14.41 -3.08
C THR A 14 -4.08 -14.56 -1.58
N ILE A 15 -3.53 -13.53 -0.94
CA ILE A 15 -3.15 -13.57 0.47
C ILE A 15 -4.11 -12.72 1.29
N ILE A 16 -4.86 -13.36 2.20
CA ILE A 16 -5.55 -12.65 3.27
C ILE A 16 -4.67 -12.74 4.52
N TYR A 17 -4.18 -11.58 4.95
CA TYR A 17 -3.28 -11.47 6.09
C TYR A 17 -4.03 -11.61 7.42
N PRO A 18 -3.41 -12.20 8.46
CA PRO A 18 -3.94 -12.13 9.82
C PRO A 18 -4.22 -10.69 10.26
N SER A 19 -5.19 -10.52 11.15
CA SER A 19 -5.58 -9.23 11.73
C SER A 19 -5.70 -9.40 13.26
N PRO A 20 -5.29 -8.41 14.07
CA PRO A 20 -4.75 -7.10 13.65
C PRO A 20 -3.24 -7.08 13.40
N ILE A 21 -2.47 -8.09 13.79
CA ILE A 21 -1.01 -8.13 13.68
C ILE A 21 -0.58 -9.33 12.85
N PHE A 22 0.38 -9.14 11.95
CA PHE A 22 0.98 -10.22 11.15
C PHE A 22 2.48 -10.01 10.95
N GLY A 23 3.18 -11.10 10.69
CA GLY A 23 4.62 -11.11 10.55
C GLY A 23 5.34 -11.47 11.87
N PRO A 24 6.62 -11.06 12.05
CA PRO A 24 7.37 -10.16 11.17
C PRO A 24 7.65 -10.73 9.79
N VAL A 25 7.75 -9.85 8.79
CA VAL A 25 8.12 -10.19 7.43
C VAL A 25 9.36 -9.40 6.98
N HIS A 26 10.21 -10.03 6.16
CA HIS A 26 11.34 -9.30 5.55
C HIS A 26 10.83 -8.48 4.35
N SER A 27 10.79 -7.17 4.54
CA SER A 27 10.46 -6.23 3.48
C SER A 27 11.73 -5.87 2.70
N ARG A 28 11.70 -6.02 1.37
CA ARG A 28 12.82 -5.58 0.50
C ARG A 28 13.09 -4.08 0.57
N ARG A 29 12.11 -3.30 1.04
CA ARG A 29 12.15 -1.83 1.08
C ARG A 29 12.34 -1.26 2.48
N LEU A 30 11.89 -1.99 3.52
CA LEU A 30 11.74 -1.43 4.86
C LEU A 30 12.43 -2.26 5.95
N GLY A 31 13.15 -3.35 5.61
CA GLY A 31 13.79 -4.24 6.59
C GLY A 31 12.80 -5.20 7.27
N ILE A 32 13.02 -5.53 8.54
CA ILE A 32 12.13 -6.39 9.34
C ILE A 32 10.86 -5.60 9.67
N SER A 33 9.75 -5.97 9.02
CA SER A 33 8.48 -5.28 9.14
C SER A 33 7.49 -6.08 9.97
N LEU A 34 6.94 -5.48 11.02
CA LEU A 34 5.77 -5.98 11.72
C LEU A 34 4.53 -5.32 11.12
N GLY A 35 3.63 -6.13 10.56
CA GLY A 35 2.44 -5.65 9.87
C GLY A 35 1.28 -5.38 10.83
N ILE A 36 0.57 -4.27 10.61
CA ILE A 36 -0.66 -3.88 11.31
C ILE A 36 -1.79 -3.85 10.29
N ASN A 37 -2.72 -4.80 10.39
CA ASN A 37 -3.87 -4.95 9.50
C ASN A 37 -5.14 -4.49 10.21
N LEU A 38 -5.69 -3.35 9.80
CA LEU A 38 -6.90 -2.77 10.37
C LEU A 38 -8.20 -3.28 9.72
N MET A 39 -8.08 -4.24 8.82
CA MET A 39 -9.22 -4.85 8.14
C MET A 39 -9.54 -6.21 8.77
N PRO A 40 -10.72 -6.79 8.49
CA PRO A 40 -11.09 -8.11 9.00
C PRO A 40 -10.08 -9.20 8.67
N ALA A 41 -9.99 -10.23 9.53
CA ALA A 41 -9.07 -11.36 9.33
C ALA A 41 -9.53 -12.34 8.23
N ASP A 42 -10.81 -12.27 7.85
CA ASP A 42 -11.45 -13.19 6.90
C ASP A 42 -11.76 -12.55 5.54
N GLY A 43 -11.34 -11.30 5.31
CA GLY A 43 -11.67 -10.66 4.05
C GLY A 43 -11.06 -9.28 3.85
N LYS A 44 -11.43 -8.67 2.72
CA LYS A 44 -10.87 -7.41 2.24
C LYS A 44 -11.89 -6.28 2.31
N ILE A 45 -11.47 -5.13 2.84
CA ILE A 45 -12.22 -3.86 2.74
C ILE A 45 -11.29 -2.78 2.19
N CYS A 46 -11.49 -2.42 0.94
CA CYS A 46 -10.69 -1.40 0.27
C CYS A 46 -11.57 -0.46 -0.55
N THR A 47 -11.16 0.79 -0.65
CA THR A 47 -11.77 1.79 -1.53
C THR A 47 -11.30 1.70 -2.98
N PHE A 48 -10.28 0.88 -3.24
CA PHE A 48 -9.84 0.47 -4.56
C PHE A 48 -10.06 -1.03 -4.77
N ASN A 49 -10.15 -1.44 -6.03
CA ASN A 49 -10.26 -2.84 -6.44
C ASN A 49 -9.18 -3.18 -7.47
N CYS A 50 -7.92 -2.84 -7.16
CA CYS A 50 -6.80 -2.94 -8.10
C CYS A 50 -6.67 -4.35 -8.68
N ILE A 51 -6.57 -4.44 -10.01
CA ILE A 51 -6.47 -5.72 -10.74
C ILE A 51 -5.19 -6.51 -10.44
N TYR A 52 -4.19 -5.88 -9.79
CA TYR A 52 -2.92 -6.49 -9.40
C TYR A 52 -2.79 -6.71 -7.89
N CYS A 53 -3.87 -6.51 -7.10
CA CYS A 53 -3.80 -6.57 -5.64
C CYS A 53 -3.51 -7.99 -5.13
N GLU A 54 -2.45 -8.16 -4.34
CA GLU A 54 -2.09 -9.44 -3.74
C GLU A 54 -3.21 -10.02 -2.84
N CYS A 55 -4.07 -9.15 -2.30
CA CYS A 55 -5.22 -9.55 -1.48
C CYS A 55 -6.48 -9.93 -2.31
N GLY A 56 -6.37 -10.02 -3.63
CA GLY A 56 -7.50 -10.34 -4.49
C GLY A 56 -8.46 -9.17 -4.73
N LEU A 57 -9.58 -9.43 -5.35
CA LEU A 57 -10.64 -8.46 -5.59
C LEU A 57 -11.57 -8.34 -4.36
N ASN A 58 -12.27 -7.20 -4.23
CA ASN A 58 -13.16 -6.97 -3.09
C ASN A 58 -14.35 -7.95 -3.04
N GLU A 59 -14.83 -8.39 -4.20
CA GLU A 59 -15.93 -9.35 -4.34
C GLU A 59 -15.54 -10.78 -3.95
N ASP A 60 -14.28 -11.16 -4.11
CA ASP A 60 -13.79 -12.53 -3.84
C ASP A 60 -13.66 -12.78 -2.34
N TYR A 61 -13.43 -11.74 -1.55
CA TYR A 61 -13.13 -11.83 -0.12
C TYR A 61 -13.97 -10.88 0.71
N ARG A 62 -15.30 -10.97 0.59
CA ARG A 62 -16.22 -10.19 1.45
C ARG A 62 -16.15 -10.71 2.87
N PRO A 63 -15.73 -9.87 3.84
CA PRO A 63 -15.61 -10.33 5.22
C PRO A 63 -16.97 -10.52 5.90
N SER A 64 -17.03 -11.48 6.81
CA SER A 64 -18.12 -11.70 7.77
C SER A 64 -17.76 -11.20 9.17
N LEU A 65 -16.47 -11.11 9.48
CA LEU A 65 -15.95 -10.59 10.73
C LEU A 65 -15.88 -9.05 10.73
N PRO A 66 -16.01 -8.41 11.90
CA PRO A 66 -15.80 -6.97 12.01
C PRO A 66 -14.31 -6.59 11.86
N ARG A 67 -14.05 -5.32 11.61
CA ARG A 67 -12.71 -4.75 11.79
C ARG A 67 -12.27 -4.90 13.26
N PRO A 68 -10.96 -5.05 13.53
CA PRO A 68 -10.45 -5.06 14.90
C PRO A 68 -10.79 -3.73 15.59
N THR A 69 -11.11 -3.77 16.89
CA THR A 69 -11.28 -2.54 17.65
C THR A 69 -9.92 -1.89 17.95
N ARG A 70 -9.90 -0.60 18.30
CA ARG A 70 -8.69 0.11 18.73
C ARG A 70 -7.96 -0.63 19.86
N GLU A 71 -8.73 -1.04 20.88
CA GLU A 71 -8.22 -1.73 22.06
C GLU A 71 -7.57 -3.08 21.68
N LEU A 72 -8.20 -3.83 20.78
CA LEU A 72 -7.66 -5.10 20.30
C LEU A 72 -6.36 -4.90 19.51
N VAL A 73 -6.28 -3.84 18.68
CA VAL A 73 -5.03 -3.53 17.96
C VAL A 73 -3.92 -3.20 18.94
N ALA A 74 -4.17 -2.34 19.93
CA ALA A 74 -3.19 -1.95 20.94
C ALA A 74 -2.71 -3.17 21.76
N GLU A 75 -3.64 -3.99 22.27
CA GLU A 75 -3.35 -5.22 23.04
C GLU A 75 -2.45 -6.18 22.24
N LYS A 76 -2.82 -6.49 21.00
CA LYS A 76 -2.09 -7.45 20.18
C LYS A 76 -0.73 -6.91 19.72
N LEU A 77 -0.65 -5.62 19.43
CA LEU A 77 0.61 -4.98 19.09
C LEU A 77 1.57 -4.99 20.28
N GLU A 78 1.10 -4.60 21.47
CA GLU A 78 1.91 -4.60 22.67
C GLU A 78 2.44 -6.01 23.00
N ALA A 79 1.56 -7.02 23.01
CA ALA A 79 1.95 -8.41 23.26
C ALA A 79 3.01 -8.90 22.28
N LYS A 80 2.86 -8.56 20.97
CA LYS A 80 3.85 -8.95 19.96
C LYS A 80 5.18 -8.23 20.09
N LEU A 81 5.16 -6.96 20.45
CA LEU A 81 6.40 -6.20 20.69
C LEU A 81 7.15 -6.70 21.95
N GLN A 82 6.43 -7.10 23.01
CA GLN A 82 7.01 -7.74 24.19
C GLN A 82 7.68 -9.09 23.85
N GLU A 83 6.99 -9.94 23.08
CA GLU A 83 7.54 -11.19 22.57
C GLU A 83 8.84 -10.95 21.77
N MET A 84 8.80 -10.05 20.79
CA MET A 84 9.95 -9.74 19.95
C MET A 84 11.11 -9.13 20.75
N ALA A 85 10.83 -8.31 21.77
CA ALA A 85 11.84 -7.77 22.67
C ALA A 85 12.51 -8.86 23.51
N ALA A 86 11.74 -9.83 24.02
CA ALA A 86 12.26 -10.96 24.77
C ALA A 86 13.17 -11.85 23.92
N ASP A 87 12.85 -12.00 22.63
CA ASP A 87 13.65 -12.76 21.66
C ASP A 87 14.86 -11.97 21.10
N GLY A 88 14.98 -10.69 21.45
CA GLY A 88 16.05 -9.81 20.95
C GLY A 88 15.93 -9.46 19.47
N GLN A 89 14.76 -9.63 18.85
CA GLN A 89 14.50 -9.41 17.43
C GLN A 89 13.45 -8.30 17.22
N LEU A 90 13.82 -7.07 17.53
CA LEU A 90 12.93 -5.93 17.33
C LEU A 90 12.70 -5.63 15.84
N PRO A 91 11.52 -5.10 15.46
CA PRO A 91 11.25 -4.69 14.10
C PRO A 91 12.02 -3.41 13.73
N ASP A 92 12.37 -3.26 12.44
CA ASP A 92 12.86 -2.01 11.89
C ASP A 92 11.70 -1.05 11.59
N VAL A 93 10.50 -1.60 11.36
CA VAL A 93 9.32 -0.82 10.99
C VAL A 93 8.02 -1.50 11.43
N LEU A 94 7.07 -0.69 11.88
CA LEU A 94 5.66 -1.04 12.09
C LEU A 94 4.89 -0.52 10.87
N THR A 95 4.29 -1.43 10.09
CA THR A 95 3.70 -1.06 8.80
C THR A 95 2.20 -1.30 8.78
N PHE A 96 1.43 -0.23 8.65
CA PHE A 96 0.00 -0.32 8.36
C PHE A 96 -0.20 -0.75 6.91
N ALA A 97 -0.66 -1.99 6.73
CA ALA A 97 -0.90 -2.65 5.46
C ALA A 97 -1.83 -3.86 5.66
N GLY A 98 -2.10 -4.62 4.63
CA GLY A 98 -2.85 -5.88 4.71
C GLY A 98 -4.11 -5.87 3.86
N ASN A 99 -5.25 -6.27 4.41
CA ASN A 99 -6.47 -6.63 3.68
C ASN A 99 -7.31 -5.41 3.25
N GLY A 100 -6.68 -4.36 2.72
CA GLY A 100 -7.39 -3.19 2.20
C GLY A 100 -6.81 -1.84 2.59
N GLU A 101 -7.66 -0.82 2.75
CA GLU A 101 -7.22 0.56 2.99
C GLU A 101 -7.26 0.91 4.49
N PRO A 102 -6.09 1.07 5.15
CA PRO A 102 -6.03 1.30 6.59
C PRO A 102 -6.71 2.61 7.03
N THR A 103 -6.64 3.67 6.20
CA THR A 103 -7.24 4.97 6.53
C THR A 103 -8.78 4.97 6.52
N CYS A 104 -9.40 3.87 6.06
CA CYS A 104 -10.84 3.64 6.17
C CYS A 104 -11.28 3.18 7.57
N HIS A 105 -10.35 2.87 8.48
CA HIS A 105 -10.72 2.48 9.84
C HIS A 105 -11.27 3.68 10.62
N PRO A 106 -12.43 3.57 11.32
CA PRO A 106 -13.05 4.71 12.00
C PRO A 106 -12.17 5.34 13.08
N HIS A 107 -11.31 4.55 13.72
CA HIS A 107 -10.36 4.98 14.75
C HIS A 107 -8.92 5.01 14.26
N PHE A 108 -8.71 5.29 12.96
CA PHE A 108 -7.36 5.27 12.37
C PHE A 108 -6.39 6.21 13.09
N ALA A 109 -6.83 7.44 13.38
CA ALA A 109 -5.97 8.45 13.99
C ALA A 109 -5.53 8.06 15.41
N GLU A 110 -6.46 7.55 16.22
CA GLU A 110 -6.20 7.11 17.59
C GLU A 110 -5.31 5.85 17.61
N ILE A 111 -5.48 4.94 16.66
CA ILE A 111 -4.61 3.75 16.52
C ILE A 111 -3.19 4.16 16.13
N ILE A 112 -3.01 5.17 15.30
CA ILE A 112 -1.68 5.75 15.01
C ILE A 112 -1.01 6.25 16.29
N ASP A 113 -1.74 6.98 17.15
CA ASP A 113 -1.22 7.50 18.40
C ASP A 113 -0.81 6.38 19.36
N ASP A 114 -1.66 5.36 19.54
CA ASP A 114 -1.34 4.17 20.34
C ASP A 114 -0.10 3.44 19.80
N THR A 115 -0.02 3.29 18.46
CA THR A 115 1.13 2.63 17.81
C THR A 115 2.42 3.39 18.03
N ILE A 116 2.41 4.72 17.93
CA ILE A 116 3.57 5.56 18.17
C ILE A 116 4.01 5.46 19.65
N ALA A 117 3.06 5.44 20.59
CA ALA A 117 3.34 5.28 22.02
C ALA A 117 4.01 3.92 22.31
N LEU A 118 3.45 2.83 21.79
CA LEU A 118 4.01 1.48 21.94
C LEU A 118 5.38 1.33 21.25
N ARG A 119 5.55 1.90 20.04
CA ARG A 119 6.84 1.95 19.37
C ARG A 119 7.90 2.64 20.24
N ASN A 120 7.57 3.80 20.80
CA ASN A 120 8.50 4.55 21.65
C ASN A 120 8.90 3.77 22.91
N GLN A 121 8.00 2.97 23.45
CA GLN A 121 8.23 2.16 24.64
C GLN A 121 9.12 0.93 24.37
N TYR A 122 8.81 0.16 23.30
CA TYR A 122 9.41 -1.16 23.06
C TYR A 122 10.50 -1.18 21.99
N CYS A 123 10.37 -0.35 20.94
CA CYS A 123 11.30 -0.34 19.81
C CYS A 123 11.53 1.10 19.26
N PRO A 124 12.14 2.01 20.07
CA PRO A 124 12.18 3.44 19.75
C PRO A 124 12.98 3.78 18.48
N LYS A 125 13.72 2.83 17.91
CA LYS A 125 14.44 3.00 16.64
C LYS A 125 13.59 2.60 15.43
N ALA A 126 12.51 1.84 15.65
CA ALA A 126 11.62 1.42 14.57
C ALA A 126 10.84 2.61 14.00
N LYS A 127 10.57 2.57 12.71
CA LYS A 127 9.72 3.55 12.03
C LYS A 127 8.26 3.12 12.03
N VAL A 128 7.35 4.07 11.98
CA VAL A 128 5.93 3.82 11.71
C VAL A 128 5.65 4.20 10.26
N SER A 129 5.14 3.24 9.48
CA SER A 129 4.85 3.41 8.06
C SER A 129 3.38 3.13 7.76
N VAL A 130 2.76 3.93 6.92
CA VAL A 130 1.40 3.72 6.44
C VAL A 130 1.41 3.61 4.92
N LEU A 131 0.91 2.46 4.39
CA LEU A 131 0.64 2.30 2.97
C LEU A 131 -0.85 2.57 2.73
N SER A 132 -1.14 3.61 1.95
CA SER A 132 -2.50 4.05 1.67
C SER A 132 -2.71 4.32 0.18
N ASN A 133 -3.93 4.11 -0.29
CA ASN A 133 -4.34 4.44 -1.65
C ASN A 133 -4.77 5.91 -1.82
N ALA A 134 -4.52 6.74 -0.82
CA ALA A 134 -4.78 8.18 -0.79
C ALA A 134 -6.26 8.61 -0.81
N THR A 135 -7.22 7.69 -0.83
CA THR A 135 -8.65 8.07 -0.99
C THR A 135 -9.22 8.82 0.22
N MET A 136 -8.63 8.66 1.42
CA MET A 136 -9.17 9.26 2.65
C MET A 136 -8.35 10.45 3.17
N ILE A 137 -7.29 10.87 2.48
CA ILE A 137 -6.39 11.95 2.93
C ILE A 137 -7.04 13.33 2.97
N HIS A 138 -8.21 13.49 2.35
CA HIS A 138 -9.03 14.69 2.45
C HIS A 138 -9.66 14.89 3.84
N ARG A 139 -9.70 13.83 4.68
CA ARG A 139 -10.23 13.91 6.04
C ARG A 139 -9.15 14.47 6.97
N GLN A 140 -9.45 15.57 7.67
CA GLN A 140 -8.47 16.25 8.52
C GLN A 140 -7.82 15.31 9.55
N ALA A 141 -8.61 14.47 10.24
CA ALA A 141 -8.06 13.53 11.21
C ALA A 141 -7.10 12.50 10.60
N VAL A 142 -7.34 12.06 9.35
CA VAL A 142 -6.45 11.16 8.62
C VAL A 142 -5.17 11.89 8.20
N HIS A 143 -5.31 13.10 7.65
CA HIS A 143 -4.17 13.94 7.28
C HIS A 143 -3.25 14.17 8.48
N ASP A 144 -3.81 14.60 9.62
CA ASP A 144 -3.04 14.90 10.83
C ASP A 144 -2.37 13.66 11.41
N ALA A 145 -3.03 12.48 11.35
CA ALA A 145 -2.42 11.22 11.73
C ALA A 145 -1.23 10.85 10.83
N LEU A 146 -1.37 11.02 9.51
CA LEU A 146 -0.32 10.75 8.54
C LEU A 146 0.87 11.72 8.66
N MET A 147 0.64 12.95 9.16
CA MET A 147 1.73 13.90 9.49
C MET A 147 2.56 13.48 10.71
N ARG A 148 2.08 12.53 11.53
CA ARG A 148 2.80 12.04 12.73
C ARG A 148 3.62 10.77 12.48
N VAL A 149 3.39 10.06 11.38
CA VAL A 149 4.14 8.83 11.07
C VAL A 149 5.47 9.15 10.39
N ASP A 150 6.43 8.22 10.48
CA ASP A 150 7.76 8.41 9.87
C ASP A 150 7.71 8.28 8.34
N ASN A 151 6.91 7.35 7.83
CA ASN A 151 6.78 7.10 6.40
C ASN A 151 5.30 7.15 5.99
N ASN A 152 4.86 8.30 5.51
CA ASN A 152 3.55 8.51 4.91
C ASN A 152 3.60 8.12 3.43
N ILE A 153 3.27 6.84 3.12
CA ILE A 153 3.43 6.25 1.78
C ILE A 153 2.05 6.24 1.09
N GLN A 154 1.92 7.06 0.05
CA GLN A 154 0.67 7.28 -0.67
C GLN A 154 0.78 6.81 -2.13
N LYS A 155 -0.22 6.05 -2.57
CA LYS A 155 -0.28 5.51 -3.92
C LYS A 155 -0.63 6.60 -4.93
N LEU A 156 0.13 6.62 -6.04
CA LEU A 156 -0.19 7.38 -7.26
C LEU A 156 0.38 6.64 -8.47
N ASP A 157 -0.36 5.69 -9.04
CA ASP A 157 0.13 4.85 -10.14
C ASP A 157 0.12 5.56 -11.50
N THR A 158 -0.73 6.55 -11.65
CA THR A 158 -0.87 7.38 -12.85
C THR A 158 -1.73 8.60 -12.55
N VAL A 159 -1.76 9.53 -13.48
CA VAL A 159 -2.70 10.66 -13.49
C VAL A 159 -3.77 10.54 -14.58
N ASP A 160 -3.78 9.43 -15.32
CA ASP A 160 -4.76 9.15 -16.37
C ASP A 160 -6.04 8.55 -15.77
N PRO A 161 -7.22 9.24 -15.84
CA PRO A 161 -8.46 8.74 -15.25
C PRO A 161 -8.95 7.44 -15.89
N ILE A 162 -8.65 7.21 -17.18
CA ILE A 162 -9.09 6.01 -17.90
C ILE A 162 -8.30 4.81 -17.37
N TYR A 163 -6.99 4.96 -17.19
CA TYR A 163 -6.14 3.93 -16.59
C TYR A 163 -6.56 3.65 -15.14
N ILE A 164 -6.78 4.68 -14.32
CA ILE A 164 -7.22 4.53 -12.92
C ILE A 164 -8.51 3.71 -12.86
N ASN A 165 -9.51 4.03 -13.68
CA ASN A 165 -10.78 3.30 -13.69
C ASN A 165 -10.64 1.84 -14.15
N LYS A 166 -9.69 1.54 -15.03
CA LYS A 166 -9.43 0.18 -15.51
C LYS A 166 -8.59 -0.65 -14.56
N VAL A 167 -7.60 -0.05 -13.92
CA VAL A 167 -6.55 -0.75 -13.16
C VAL A 167 -6.77 -0.66 -11.65
N ASP A 168 -7.00 0.53 -11.13
CA ASP A 168 -7.20 0.75 -9.69
C ASP A 168 -8.66 0.56 -9.26
N GLN A 169 -9.59 0.75 -10.18
CA GLN A 169 -11.03 0.50 -10.01
C GLN A 169 -11.57 1.10 -8.70
N PRO A 170 -11.61 2.44 -8.56
CA PRO A 170 -12.14 3.06 -7.35
C PRO A 170 -13.57 2.63 -7.05
N ALA A 171 -13.82 2.16 -5.83
CA ALA A 171 -15.16 1.77 -5.34
C ALA A 171 -15.96 2.97 -4.78
N ILE A 172 -15.34 4.15 -4.74
CA ILE A 172 -15.92 5.42 -4.30
C ILE A 172 -15.59 6.51 -5.34
N PRO A 173 -16.26 7.66 -5.35
CA PRO A 173 -15.89 8.78 -6.21
C PRO A 173 -14.42 9.14 -6.03
N TYR A 174 -13.69 9.24 -7.12
CA TYR A 174 -12.24 9.50 -7.13
C TYR A 174 -11.90 10.48 -8.25
N ASP A 175 -11.20 11.56 -7.88
CA ASP A 175 -10.67 12.55 -8.79
C ASP A 175 -9.18 12.71 -8.51
N VAL A 176 -8.35 12.26 -9.44
CA VAL A 176 -6.88 12.28 -9.29
C VAL A 176 -6.33 13.69 -9.12
N HIS A 177 -6.95 14.71 -9.70
CA HIS A 177 -6.50 16.10 -9.54
C HIS A 177 -6.72 16.59 -8.11
N GLN A 178 -7.86 16.26 -7.50
CA GLN A 178 -8.10 16.56 -6.09
C GLN A 178 -7.14 15.79 -5.17
N ILE A 179 -6.85 14.53 -5.48
CA ILE A 179 -5.86 13.74 -4.73
C ILE A 179 -4.48 14.39 -4.81
N ILE A 180 -4.04 14.87 -5.97
CA ILE A 180 -2.77 15.59 -6.12
C ILE A 180 -2.74 16.84 -5.22
N GLU A 181 -3.81 17.63 -5.17
CA GLU A 181 -3.88 18.80 -4.27
C GLU A 181 -3.80 18.41 -2.79
N HIS A 182 -4.45 17.31 -2.39
CA HIS A 182 -4.31 16.79 -1.02
C HIS A 182 -2.92 16.24 -0.72
N LEU A 183 -2.25 15.61 -1.70
CA LEU A 183 -0.87 15.15 -1.55
C LEU A 183 0.10 16.33 -1.38
N LYS A 184 -0.11 17.44 -2.08
CA LYS A 184 0.66 18.67 -1.92
C LYS A 184 0.53 19.28 -0.53
N ALA A 185 -0.64 19.11 0.12
CA ALA A 185 -0.91 19.63 1.46
C ALA A 185 -0.02 19.00 2.55
N PHE A 186 0.60 17.86 2.30
CA PHE A 186 1.61 17.27 3.19
C PHE A 186 2.95 18.03 3.21
N ASN A 187 3.13 19.04 2.35
CA ASN A 187 4.31 19.90 2.32
C ASN A 187 5.64 19.12 2.29
N GLY A 188 5.69 18.04 1.50
CA GLY A 188 6.85 17.17 1.36
C GLY A 188 6.89 16.00 2.35
N HIS A 189 6.08 15.97 3.41
CA HIS A 189 5.98 14.82 4.33
C HIS A 189 5.13 13.69 3.71
N VAL A 190 5.50 13.28 2.52
CA VAL A 190 4.85 12.20 1.77
C VAL A 190 5.86 11.43 0.93
N ILE A 191 5.67 10.14 0.80
CA ILE A 191 6.38 9.26 -0.12
C ILE A 191 5.37 8.82 -1.17
N ILE A 192 5.65 9.05 -2.44
CA ILE A 192 4.80 8.54 -3.52
C ILE A 192 5.22 7.11 -3.85
N GLN A 193 4.27 6.20 -3.83
CA GLN A 193 4.47 4.82 -4.25
C GLN A 193 3.70 4.54 -5.53
N THR A 194 4.40 3.99 -6.55
CA THR A 194 3.85 3.76 -7.88
C THR A 194 4.14 2.36 -8.37
N MET A 195 3.09 1.64 -8.76
CA MET A 195 3.17 0.37 -9.48
C MET A 195 3.33 0.64 -10.97
N PHE A 196 4.41 0.12 -11.57
CA PHE A 196 4.57 0.05 -13.02
C PHE A 196 4.42 -1.39 -13.50
N MET A 197 3.55 -1.60 -14.47
CA MET A 197 3.27 -2.91 -15.03
C MET A 197 2.89 -2.81 -16.51
N ARG A 198 2.84 -3.97 -17.17
CA ARG A 198 2.51 -4.13 -18.59
C ARG A 198 1.50 -5.27 -18.77
N GLY A 199 1.13 -5.50 -19.98
CA GLY A 199 0.31 -6.65 -20.40
C GLY A 199 -1.13 -6.28 -20.67
N LEU A 200 -1.77 -7.05 -21.54
CA LEU A 200 -3.10 -6.72 -22.06
C LEU A 200 -3.10 -5.29 -22.59
N ASP A 201 -4.15 -4.51 -22.29
CA ASP A 201 -4.26 -3.08 -22.60
C ASP A 201 -3.76 -2.18 -21.45
N TYR A 202 -2.95 -2.74 -20.53
CA TYR A 202 -2.46 -2.06 -19.34
C TYR A 202 -0.94 -1.91 -19.39
N ASP A 203 -0.45 -0.74 -19.78
CA ASP A 203 0.98 -0.42 -19.79
C ASP A 203 1.17 1.05 -19.41
N ASN A 204 1.58 1.29 -18.16
CA ASN A 204 1.89 2.63 -17.68
C ASN A 204 3.39 2.96 -17.72
N THR A 205 4.23 2.13 -18.37
CA THR A 205 5.67 2.35 -18.48
C THR A 205 6.06 3.26 -19.65
N GLY A 206 5.10 3.58 -20.53
CA GLY A 206 5.29 4.42 -21.70
C GLY A 206 5.25 5.92 -21.39
N GLU A 207 5.80 6.74 -22.30
CA GLU A 207 5.91 8.19 -22.12
C GLU A 207 4.56 8.90 -21.91
N ALA A 208 3.50 8.40 -22.55
CA ALA A 208 2.15 8.95 -22.40
C ALA A 208 1.64 8.92 -20.94
N TYR A 209 2.13 7.99 -20.13
CA TYR A 209 1.80 7.87 -18.71
C TYR A 209 2.88 8.43 -17.80
N VAL A 210 4.16 8.09 -18.07
CA VAL A 210 5.30 8.50 -17.24
C VAL A 210 5.51 10.01 -17.26
N GLY A 211 5.35 10.67 -18.42
CA GLY A 211 5.52 12.11 -18.53
C GLY A 211 4.56 12.90 -17.63
N PRO A 212 3.23 12.79 -17.80
CA PRO A 212 2.26 13.48 -16.97
C PRO A 212 2.34 13.09 -15.48
N TRP A 213 2.62 11.83 -15.17
CA TRP A 213 2.83 11.37 -13.80
C TRP A 213 4.05 12.05 -13.16
N LEU A 214 5.17 12.16 -13.86
CA LEU A 214 6.37 12.81 -13.36
C LEU A 214 6.14 14.30 -13.10
N GLU A 215 5.39 14.99 -13.97
CA GLU A 215 5.03 16.41 -13.72
C GLU A 215 4.17 16.54 -12.45
N ALA A 216 3.21 15.65 -12.21
CA ALA A 216 2.44 15.63 -10.97
C ALA A 216 3.32 15.35 -9.74
N VAL A 217 4.25 14.41 -9.83
CA VAL A 217 5.22 14.11 -8.75
C VAL A 217 6.10 15.34 -8.46
N LYS A 218 6.56 16.06 -9.47
CA LYS A 218 7.31 17.30 -9.31
C LYS A 218 6.50 18.41 -8.63
N ASP A 219 5.21 18.48 -8.91
CA ASP A 219 4.30 19.45 -8.27
C ASP A 219 4.00 19.09 -6.81
N ILE A 220 3.82 17.80 -6.50
CA ILE A 220 3.64 17.28 -5.13
C ILE A 220 4.89 17.53 -4.27
N ARG A 221 6.09 17.43 -4.82
CA ARG A 221 7.39 17.57 -4.13
C ARG A 221 7.52 16.59 -2.95
N PRO A 222 7.35 15.29 -3.17
CA PRO A 222 7.48 14.31 -2.10
C PRO A 222 8.92 14.23 -1.60
N GLN A 223 9.11 13.74 -0.36
CA GLN A 223 10.46 13.48 0.16
C GLN A 223 11.15 12.32 -0.56
N GLN A 224 10.38 11.41 -1.16
CA GLN A 224 10.88 10.24 -1.89
C GLN A 224 9.81 9.70 -2.82
N VAL A 225 10.24 9.01 -3.88
CA VAL A 225 9.40 8.15 -4.72
C VAL A 225 9.88 6.71 -4.59
N MET A 226 8.93 5.79 -4.46
CA MET A 226 9.16 4.34 -4.47
C MET A 226 8.43 3.74 -5.67
N ILE A 227 9.17 3.29 -6.68
CA ILE A 227 8.57 2.59 -7.81
C ILE A 227 8.79 1.08 -7.69
N TYR A 228 7.82 0.31 -8.13
CA TYR A 228 7.89 -1.15 -8.08
C TYR A 228 7.08 -1.77 -9.19
N THR A 229 7.22 -3.07 -9.37
CA THR A 229 6.44 -3.86 -10.31
C THR A 229 5.80 -5.06 -9.62
N ILE A 230 4.96 -5.78 -10.34
CA ILE A 230 4.32 -7.01 -9.87
C ILE A 230 5.40 -7.98 -9.36
N ASP A 231 5.21 -8.54 -8.18
CA ASP A 231 6.14 -9.51 -7.59
C ASP A 231 5.50 -10.89 -7.37
N ARG A 232 4.20 -10.90 -7.12
CA ARG A 232 3.41 -12.11 -6.82
C ARG A 232 2.30 -12.31 -7.85
N GLU A 233 1.59 -13.41 -7.72
CA GLU A 233 0.38 -13.66 -8.51
C GLU A 233 -0.66 -12.58 -8.29
N THR A 234 -1.39 -12.25 -9.35
CA THR A 234 -2.39 -11.19 -9.37
C THR A 234 -3.76 -11.80 -9.67
N PRO A 235 -4.86 -11.20 -9.18
CA PRO A 235 -6.21 -11.69 -9.48
C PRO A 235 -6.53 -11.66 -10.96
N THR A 236 -5.99 -10.68 -11.69
CA THR A 236 -6.15 -10.60 -13.15
C THR A 236 -5.01 -11.29 -13.86
N GLN A 237 -5.33 -12.22 -14.76
CA GLN A 237 -4.36 -12.93 -15.59
C GLN A 237 -3.79 -12.04 -16.70
N GLY A 238 -2.59 -12.35 -17.17
CA GLY A 238 -1.96 -11.66 -18.31
C GLY A 238 -1.27 -10.34 -17.98
N LEU A 239 -1.23 -9.94 -16.72
CA LEU A 239 -0.41 -8.82 -16.28
C LEU A 239 1.06 -9.24 -16.25
N LEU A 240 1.95 -8.35 -16.69
CA LEU A 240 3.37 -8.57 -16.81
C LEU A 240 4.15 -7.55 -15.98
N LYS A 241 5.27 -7.99 -15.43
CA LYS A 241 6.23 -7.09 -14.78
C LYS A 241 6.73 -6.01 -15.77
N ALA A 242 6.92 -4.79 -15.27
CA ALA A 242 7.81 -3.85 -15.94
C ALA A 242 9.23 -4.44 -15.95
N THR A 243 9.98 -4.24 -17.02
CA THR A 243 11.37 -4.70 -17.08
C THR A 243 12.27 -3.88 -16.16
N HIS A 244 13.41 -4.45 -15.73
CA HIS A 244 14.41 -3.71 -14.95
C HIS A 244 14.81 -2.42 -15.66
N GLU A 245 15.08 -2.49 -16.97
CA GLU A 245 15.43 -1.34 -17.81
C GLU A 245 14.35 -0.25 -17.81
N GLN A 246 13.07 -0.64 -17.86
CA GLN A 246 11.95 0.32 -17.79
C GLN A 246 11.91 1.02 -16.43
N LEU A 247 12.01 0.26 -15.34
CA LEU A 247 12.03 0.84 -13.99
C LEU A 247 13.27 1.71 -13.75
N ASP A 248 14.46 1.27 -14.19
CA ASP A 248 15.68 2.06 -14.06
C ASP A 248 15.56 3.40 -14.81
N ARG A 249 15.07 3.38 -16.05
CA ARG A 249 14.83 4.60 -16.83
C ARG A 249 13.86 5.56 -16.12
N ILE A 250 12.77 5.04 -15.54
CA ILE A 250 11.79 5.87 -14.81
C ILE A 250 12.42 6.41 -13.52
N ARG A 251 13.11 5.57 -12.73
CA ARG A 251 13.84 5.98 -11.54
C ARG A 251 14.83 7.11 -11.83
N ASP A 252 15.63 6.94 -12.87
CA ASP A 252 16.68 7.90 -13.22
C ASP A 252 16.09 9.26 -13.65
N ARG A 253 14.92 9.25 -14.30
CA ARG A 253 14.17 10.49 -14.61
C ARG A 253 13.67 11.19 -13.35
N VAL A 254 13.18 10.46 -12.36
CA VAL A 254 12.76 11.04 -11.07
C VAL A 254 13.96 11.64 -10.34
N ILE A 255 15.09 10.92 -10.32
CA ILE A 255 16.34 11.40 -9.72
C ILE A 255 16.85 12.66 -10.45
N ALA A 256 16.82 12.67 -11.78
CA ALA A 256 17.20 13.83 -12.59
C ALA A 256 16.29 15.05 -12.33
N ALA A 257 15.04 14.84 -11.88
CA ALA A 257 14.14 15.89 -11.43
C ALA A 257 14.43 16.39 -9.99
N GLY A 258 15.49 15.87 -9.33
CA GLY A 258 15.91 16.28 -7.99
C GLY A 258 15.15 15.57 -6.86
N ILE A 259 14.42 14.48 -7.13
CA ILE A 259 13.63 13.74 -6.15
C ILE A 259 14.28 12.38 -5.89
N PRO A 260 14.56 11.99 -4.62
CA PRO A 260 15.06 10.65 -4.30
C PRO A 260 14.09 9.57 -4.80
N CYS A 261 14.61 8.55 -5.48
CA CYS A 261 13.78 7.46 -6.00
C CYS A 261 14.45 6.10 -5.80
N THR A 262 13.66 5.12 -5.36
CA THR A 262 14.07 3.71 -5.27
C THR A 262 13.19 2.84 -6.17
N ALA A 263 13.79 1.83 -6.79
CA ALA A 263 13.09 0.83 -7.59
C ALA A 263 13.15 -0.55 -6.91
N SER A 264 12.04 -1.29 -6.97
CA SER A 264 11.93 -2.68 -6.51
C SER A 264 11.43 -3.56 -7.66
N TYR A 265 12.16 -4.65 -7.95
CA TYR A 265 11.96 -5.51 -9.11
C TYR A 265 11.28 -6.83 -8.76
#